data_e6d40ae34b145813b562d522cfd834ec
#
_entry.id   e6d40ae34b145813b562d522cfd834ec
#
_cell.length_a   1.000
_cell.length_b   1.000
_cell.length_c   1.000
_cell.angle_alpha   90.00
_cell.angle_beta   90.00
_cell.angle_gamma   90.00
#
_symmetry.space_group_name_H-M   'P 1'
#
loop_
_entity.id
_entity.type
_entity.pdbx_description
1 polymer ?
#
loop_
_entity_poly.entity_id
_entity_poly.type
_entity_poly.pdbx_seq_one_letter_code
_entity_poly.pdbx_strand_id
1 'polypeptide(L)'
;VFKDDHSPGYYYDRFDVADPKSFRRSVYRFVVRSVPDPFMETLDCADPSQNVPARNNTITALQALSVFNNPFVVKQSEYFAARVRASDSVLHAQLAAAFRLALGREPAAGEVQALQELAEKDGLANACRVLFNSNEFTFVD
;
A
#
# COMPACT_ATOMS: atom_id res chain seq x y z
N VAL A 1 -14.14 7.58 9.12
CA VAL A 1 -15.04 8.52 9.81
C VAL A 1 -14.17 9.36 10.72
N PHE A 2 -13.79 10.52 10.24
CA PHE A 2 -13.03 11.48 11.04
C PHE A 2 -13.96 12.10 12.06
N LYS A 3 -13.67 11.93 13.35
CA LYS A 3 -14.32 12.73 14.37
C LYS A 3 -13.79 14.15 14.23
N ASP A 4 -14.69 15.07 14.01
CA ASP A 4 -14.44 16.50 14.10
C ASP A 4 -14.13 16.82 15.58
N ASP A 5 -12.87 16.73 15.92
CA ASP A 5 -12.34 17.22 17.18
C ASP A 5 -12.03 18.69 16.91
N HIS A 6 -12.85 19.62 17.33
CA HIS A 6 -12.81 21.09 17.12
C HIS A 6 -11.42 21.75 17.32
N SER A 7 -10.39 20.99 17.12
CA SER A 7 -8.98 21.34 17.14
C SER A 7 -8.59 21.97 15.81
N PRO A 8 -7.90 23.09 15.74
CA PRO A 8 -7.46 23.74 14.51
C PRO A 8 -6.41 22.93 13.72
N GLY A 9 -5.99 21.77 14.23
CA GLY A 9 -5.07 20.86 13.58
C GLY A 9 -5.77 19.61 13.05
N TYR A 10 -5.61 19.34 11.76
CA TYR A 10 -6.09 18.13 11.13
C TYR A 10 -4.94 17.11 11.00
N TYR A 11 -5.14 15.91 11.56
CA TYR A 11 -4.10 14.87 11.61
C TYR A 11 -4.51 13.66 10.78
N TYR A 12 -3.92 13.48 9.59
CA TYR A 12 -4.20 12.36 8.70
C TYR A 12 -3.68 11.01 9.19
N ASP A 13 -2.76 11.01 10.15
CA ASP A 13 -2.13 9.82 10.75
C ASP A 13 -2.94 9.20 11.90
N ARG A 14 -3.96 9.91 12.39
CA ARG A 14 -4.79 9.47 13.53
C ARG A 14 -5.97 8.58 13.16
N PHE A 15 -6.05 8.07 11.94
CA PHE A 15 -7.11 7.13 11.59
C PHE A 15 -6.73 5.69 12.01
N ASP A 16 -7.73 4.88 12.34
CA ASP A 16 -7.52 3.46 12.60
C ASP A 16 -7.28 2.72 11.28
N VAL A 17 -6.03 2.28 11.08
CA VAL A 17 -5.62 1.53 9.88
C VAL A 17 -6.27 0.14 9.79
N ALA A 18 -6.84 -0.36 10.88
CA ALA A 18 -7.54 -1.64 10.95
C ALA A 18 -9.06 -1.51 10.74
N ASP A 19 -9.62 -0.29 10.78
CA ASP A 19 -11.06 -0.10 10.53
C ASP A 19 -11.40 -0.45 9.07
N PRO A 20 -12.32 -1.40 8.81
CA PRO A 20 -12.76 -1.74 7.45
C PRO A 20 -13.29 -0.55 6.64
N LYS A 21 -13.73 0.52 7.29
CA LYS A 21 -14.15 1.76 6.62
C LYS A 21 -12.99 2.50 5.94
N SER A 22 -11.75 2.22 6.35
CA SER A 22 -10.54 2.76 5.72
C SER A 22 -10.14 2.00 4.44
N PHE A 23 -10.72 0.79 4.19
CA PHE A 23 -10.39 -0.05 3.03
C PHE A 23 -11.13 0.43 1.77
N ARG A 24 -10.85 1.65 1.37
CA ARG A 24 -11.48 2.31 0.23
C ARG A 24 -10.42 3.00 -0.63
N ARG A 25 -10.75 3.19 -1.89
CA ARG A 25 -9.93 3.99 -2.81
C ARG A 25 -9.75 5.41 -2.26
N SER A 26 -8.59 6.01 -2.51
CA SER A 26 -8.22 7.34 -2.03
C SER A 26 -9.22 8.46 -2.42
N VAL A 27 -9.98 8.28 -3.50
CA VAL A 27 -11.04 9.23 -3.91
C VAL A 27 -12.14 9.40 -2.85
N TYR A 28 -12.31 8.43 -1.95
CA TYR A 28 -13.26 8.51 -0.83
C TYR A 28 -12.61 9.02 0.47
N ARG A 29 -11.33 9.34 0.42
CA ARG A 29 -10.63 9.90 1.57
C ARG A 29 -11.06 11.33 1.80
N PHE A 30 -11.28 11.70 3.05
CA PHE A 30 -11.55 13.09 3.39
C PHE A 30 -10.29 13.93 3.15
N VAL A 31 -10.44 15.04 2.45
CA VAL A 31 -9.34 15.95 2.12
C VAL A 31 -9.70 17.34 2.64
N VAL A 32 -8.82 17.90 3.47
CA VAL A 32 -8.88 19.29 3.89
C VAL A 32 -8.10 20.13 2.89
N ARG A 33 -8.76 21.09 2.23
CA ARG A 33 -8.16 21.92 1.17
C ARG A 33 -6.89 22.66 1.61
N SER A 34 -6.87 23.13 2.87
CA SER A 34 -5.78 23.93 3.43
C SER A 34 -4.70 23.09 4.13
N VAL A 35 -4.91 21.78 4.27
CA VAL A 35 -3.97 20.87 4.95
C VAL A 35 -3.75 19.67 4.04
N PRO A 36 -2.65 19.64 3.26
CA PRO A 36 -2.35 18.51 2.39
C PRO A 36 -2.07 17.24 3.21
N ASP A 37 -2.47 16.10 2.66
CA ASP A 37 -2.13 14.79 3.23
C ASP A 37 -0.71 14.41 2.80
N PRO A 38 0.26 14.29 3.73
CA PRO A 38 1.67 14.08 3.37
C PRO A 38 1.91 12.77 2.57
N PHE A 39 1.12 11.73 2.84
CA PHE A 39 1.24 10.48 2.10
C PHE A 39 0.73 10.64 0.66
N MET A 40 -0.42 11.28 0.49
CA MET A 40 -0.98 11.51 -0.83
C MET A 40 -0.14 12.48 -1.65
N GLU A 41 0.43 13.51 -1.00
CA GLU A 41 1.35 14.48 -1.63
C GLU A 41 2.62 13.79 -2.14
N THR A 42 3.19 12.88 -1.34
CA THR A 42 4.35 12.07 -1.76
C THR A 42 4.04 11.21 -3.00
N LEU A 43 2.79 10.82 -3.20
CA LEU A 43 2.34 10.02 -4.35
C LEU A 43 1.81 10.88 -5.52
N ASP A 44 2.28 12.11 -5.64
CA ASP A 44 1.89 13.06 -6.71
C ASP A 44 0.37 13.32 -6.78
N CYS A 45 -0.32 13.27 -5.65
CA CYS A 45 -1.72 13.67 -5.60
C CYS A 45 -1.83 15.16 -5.93
N ALA A 46 -2.75 15.51 -6.83
CA ALA A 46 -2.98 16.90 -7.19
C ALA A 46 -3.38 17.72 -5.95
N ASP A 47 -2.81 18.92 -5.84
CA ASP A 47 -3.17 19.88 -4.79
C ASP A 47 -4.65 20.27 -4.89
N PRO A 48 -5.49 19.97 -3.90
CA PRO A 48 -6.91 20.25 -3.94
C PRO A 48 -7.24 21.75 -3.84
N SER A 49 -6.25 22.59 -3.51
CA SER A 49 -6.39 24.04 -3.43
C SER A 49 -6.22 24.74 -4.79
N GLN A 50 -5.62 24.05 -5.77
CA GLN A 50 -5.26 24.59 -7.07
C GLN A 50 -5.96 23.85 -8.20
N ASN A 51 -6.18 24.56 -9.31
CA ASN A 51 -6.60 23.94 -10.56
C ASN A 51 -5.36 23.42 -11.31
N VAL A 52 -5.07 22.13 -11.18
CA VAL A 52 -3.90 21.49 -11.79
C VAL A 52 -4.34 20.83 -13.09
N PRO A 53 -3.97 21.38 -14.26
CA PRO A 53 -4.42 20.88 -15.57
C PRO A 53 -3.76 19.56 -15.97
N ALA A 54 -2.59 19.25 -15.41
CA ALA A 54 -1.87 18.01 -15.65
C ALA A 54 -1.32 17.47 -14.34
N ARG A 55 -1.45 16.15 -14.13
CA ARG A 55 -0.90 15.48 -12.96
C ARG A 55 0.58 15.16 -13.22
N ASN A 56 1.44 15.45 -12.25
CA ASN A 56 2.79 14.91 -12.24
C ASN A 56 2.72 13.39 -12.06
N ASN A 57 3.62 12.69 -12.73
CA ASN A 57 3.76 11.25 -12.57
C ASN A 57 5.26 10.97 -12.42
N THR A 58 5.70 10.81 -11.18
CA THR A 58 7.09 10.59 -10.85
C THR A 58 7.30 9.22 -10.24
N ILE A 59 8.47 8.65 -10.43
CA ILE A 59 8.91 7.42 -9.77
C ILE A 59 10.17 7.78 -8.98
N THR A 60 10.01 7.92 -7.67
CA THR A 60 11.12 8.34 -6.80
C THR A 60 11.37 7.35 -5.67
N ALA A 61 12.61 7.32 -5.20
CA ALA A 61 12.96 6.54 -4.02
C ALA A 61 12.16 6.96 -2.77
N LEU A 62 11.77 8.24 -2.69
CA LEU A 62 10.95 8.75 -1.59
C LEU A 62 9.54 8.15 -1.63
N GLN A 63 8.95 8.02 -2.81
CA GLN A 63 7.64 7.37 -2.98
C GLN A 63 7.69 5.90 -2.57
N ALA A 64 8.70 5.16 -3.04
CA ALA A 64 8.90 3.76 -2.66
C ALA A 64 9.08 3.60 -1.14
N LEU A 65 9.89 4.47 -0.52
CA LEU A 65 10.12 4.46 0.93
C LEU A 65 8.84 4.81 1.71
N SER A 66 8.08 5.77 1.21
CA SER A 66 6.82 6.21 1.81
C SER A 66 5.76 5.09 1.77
N VAL A 67 5.59 4.42 0.63
CA VAL A 67 4.70 3.25 0.51
C VAL A 67 5.17 2.13 1.42
N PHE A 68 6.46 1.81 1.41
CA PHE A 68 7.02 0.72 2.20
C PHE A 68 6.82 0.91 3.71
N ASN A 69 6.91 2.13 4.22
CA ASN A 69 6.83 2.43 5.66
C ASN A 69 5.44 2.91 6.12
N ASN A 70 4.47 3.05 5.22
CA ASN A 70 3.15 3.53 5.58
C ASN A 70 2.42 2.52 6.50
N PRO A 71 1.92 2.92 7.68
CA PRO A 71 1.24 2.01 8.61
C PRO A 71 0.03 1.29 8.01
N PHE A 72 -0.69 1.95 7.09
CA PHE A 72 -1.81 1.32 6.38
C PHE A 72 -1.30 0.19 5.46
N VAL A 73 -0.24 0.43 4.68
CA VAL A 73 0.34 -0.59 3.79
C VAL A 73 0.90 -1.76 4.59
N VAL A 74 1.59 -1.48 5.71
CA VAL A 74 2.07 -2.52 6.62
C VAL A 74 0.90 -3.38 7.12
N LYS A 75 -0.19 -2.76 7.56
CA LYS A 75 -1.37 -3.49 8.04
C LYS A 75 -2.06 -4.29 6.94
N GLN A 76 -2.17 -3.73 5.74
CA GLN A 76 -2.74 -4.44 4.59
C GLN A 76 -1.87 -5.64 4.17
N SER A 77 -0.54 -5.55 4.29
CA SER A 77 0.35 -6.68 4.00
C SER A 77 0.18 -7.83 5.01
N GLU A 78 -0.12 -7.54 6.28
CA GLU A 78 -0.48 -8.56 7.28
C GLU A 78 -1.79 -9.27 6.92
N TYR A 79 -2.84 -8.52 6.57
CA TYR A 79 -4.12 -9.10 6.14
C TYR A 79 -3.98 -9.92 4.85
N PHE A 80 -3.20 -9.41 3.92
CA PHE A 80 -2.94 -10.12 2.66
C PHE A 80 -2.17 -11.41 2.90
N ALA A 81 -1.14 -11.39 3.75
CA ALA A 81 -0.40 -12.58 4.16
C ALA A 81 -1.30 -13.62 4.86
N ALA A 82 -2.22 -13.18 5.72
CA ALA A 82 -3.18 -14.06 6.36
C ALA A 82 -4.13 -14.71 5.32
N ARG A 83 -4.60 -13.93 4.34
CA ARG A 83 -5.43 -14.43 3.24
C ARG A 83 -4.70 -15.47 2.39
N VAL A 84 -3.47 -15.18 2.02
CA VAL A 84 -2.63 -16.07 1.19
C VAL A 84 -2.28 -17.34 1.96
N ARG A 85 -1.97 -17.25 3.26
CA ARG A 85 -1.71 -18.41 4.12
C ARG A 85 -2.93 -19.33 4.24
N ALA A 86 -4.12 -18.78 4.19
CA ALA A 86 -5.36 -19.56 4.21
C ALA A 86 -5.64 -20.31 2.89
N SER A 87 -4.98 -19.94 1.78
CA SER A 87 -5.19 -20.57 0.47
C SER A 87 -4.41 -21.87 0.25
N ASP A 88 -3.25 -22.02 0.92
CA ASP A 88 -2.40 -23.22 0.79
C ASP A 88 -1.52 -23.39 2.06
N SER A 89 -1.06 -24.63 2.28
CA SER A 89 -0.14 -24.94 3.38
C SER A 89 1.34 -24.79 3.01
N VAL A 90 1.65 -24.78 1.72
CA VAL A 90 3.03 -24.76 1.20
C VAL A 90 3.42 -23.32 0.87
N LEU A 91 4.53 -22.85 1.44
CA LEU A 91 4.99 -21.45 1.26
C LEU A 91 5.16 -21.06 -0.20
N HIS A 92 5.73 -21.92 -1.04
CA HIS A 92 5.87 -21.68 -2.47
C HIS A 92 4.51 -21.43 -3.17
N ALA A 93 3.50 -22.24 -2.85
CA ALA A 93 2.15 -22.07 -3.38
C ALA A 93 1.47 -20.80 -2.86
N GLN A 94 1.70 -20.45 -1.58
CA GLN A 94 1.25 -19.18 -1.00
C GLN A 94 1.84 -17.98 -1.76
N LEU A 95 3.15 -18.00 -2.04
CA LEU A 95 3.80 -16.93 -2.80
C LEU A 95 3.30 -16.83 -4.24
N ALA A 96 3.09 -17.96 -4.93
CA ALA A 96 2.49 -17.96 -6.25
C ALA A 96 1.06 -17.39 -6.22
N ALA A 97 0.26 -17.73 -5.21
CA ALA A 97 -1.06 -17.15 -5.02
C ALA A 97 -0.99 -15.64 -4.74
N ALA A 98 0.03 -15.17 -3.98
CA ALA A 98 0.26 -13.75 -3.75
C ALA A 98 0.53 -12.99 -5.05
N PHE A 99 1.37 -13.50 -5.94
CA PHE A 99 1.60 -12.92 -7.26
C PHE A 99 0.34 -12.83 -8.10
N ARG A 100 -0.41 -13.92 -8.20
CA ARG A 100 -1.69 -13.92 -8.96
C ARG A 100 -2.68 -12.90 -8.43
N LEU A 101 -2.81 -12.78 -7.10
CA LEU A 101 -3.77 -11.87 -6.50
C LEU A 101 -3.32 -10.41 -6.56
N ALA A 102 -2.02 -10.13 -6.44
CA ALA A 102 -1.50 -8.76 -6.42
C ALA A 102 -1.20 -8.23 -7.83
N LEU A 103 -0.61 -9.04 -8.70
CA LEU A 103 -0.08 -8.62 -10.01
C LEU A 103 -0.86 -9.23 -11.20
N GLY A 104 -1.78 -10.15 -10.94
CA GLY A 104 -2.58 -10.77 -12.00
C GLY A 104 -1.83 -11.75 -12.91
N ARG A 105 -0.60 -12.14 -12.55
CA ARG A 105 0.23 -13.06 -13.33
C ARG A 105 0.89 -14.13 -12.48
N GLU A 106 1.42 -15.14 -13.15
CA GLU A 106 2.30 -16.11 -12.49
C GLU A 106 3.69 -15.52 -12.27
N PRO A 107 4.35 -15.84 -11.14
CA PRO A 107 5.71 -15.39 -10.89
C PRO A 107 6.73 -16.16 -11.75
N ALA A 108 7.85 -15.55 -12.08
CA ALA A 108 9.02 -16.25 -12.59
C ALA A 108 9.72 -17.04 -11.47
N ALA A 109 10.46 -18.10 -11.84
CA ALA A 109 11.13 -18.96 -10.85
C ALA A 109 12.07 -18.18 -9.90
N GLY A 110 12.82 -17.20 -10.41
CA GLY A 110 13.70 -16.36 -9.60
C GLY A 110 12.96 -15.42 -8.66
N GLU A 111 11.76 -14.94 -9.04
CA GLU A 111 10.94 -14.07 -8.19
C GLU A 111 10.40 -14.83 -6.98
N VAL A 112 9.92 -16.05 -7.20
CA VAL A 112 9.43 -16.89 -6.09
C VAL A 112 10.55 -17.22 -5.13
N GLN A 113 11.73 -17.60 -5.65
CA GLN A 113 12.87 -17.94 -4.81
C GLN A 113 13.29 -16.75 -3.94
N ALA A 114 13.45 -15.56 -4.51
CA ALA A 114 13.86 -14.38 -3.76
C ALA A 114 12.82 -13.99 -2.67
N LEU A 115 11.53 -14.10 -2.97
CA LEU A 115 10.49 -13.84 -1.97
C LEU A 115 10.37 -14.96 -0.94
N GLN A 116 10.68 -16.19 -1.30
CA GLN A 116 10.71 -17.31 -0.36
C GLN A 116 11.83 -17.14 0.68
N GLU A 117 13.03 -16.80 0.24
CA GLU A 117 14.16 -16.48 1.13
C GLU A 117 13.80 -15.35 2.11
N LEU A 118 13.15 -14.30 1.62
CA LEU A 118 12.68 -13.20 2.43
C LEU A 118 11.57 -13.65 3.42
N ALA A 119 10.60 -14.44 2.95
CA ALA A 119 9.50 -14.90 3.78
C ALA A 119 9.96 -15.87 4.90
N GLU A 120 10.97 -16.69 4.63
CA GLU A 120 11.58 -17.58 5.62
C GLU A 120 12.36 -16.79 6.69
N LYS A 121 13.04 -15.72 6.29
CA LYS A 121 13.83 -14.88 7.18
C LYS A 121 12.99 -13.88 7.97
N ASP A 122 12.15 -13.13 7.30
CA ASP A 122 11.47 -11.94 7.84
C ASP A 122 9.93 -12.10 7.90
N GLY A 123 9.42 -13.23 7.45
CA GLY A 123 8.00 -13.59 7.48
C GLY A 123 7.22 -13.20 6.22
N LEU A 124 6.14 -13.95 5.97
CA LEU A 124 5.29 -13.81 4.79
C LEU A 124 4.69 -12.39 4.63
N ALA A 125 4.38 -11.70 5.73
CA ALA A 125 3.85 -10.34 5.67
C ALA A 125 4.85 -9.34 5.05
N ASN A 126 6.14 -9.49 5.37
CA ASN A 126 7.18 -8.66 4.76
C ASN A 126 7.41 -8.99 3.29
N ALA A 127 7.31 -10.25 2.89
CA ALA A 127 7.33 -10.63 1.47
C ALA A 127 6.13 -10.01 0.71
N CYS A 128 4.93 -10.05 1.28
CA CYS A 128 3.76 -9.37 0.72
C CYS A 128 3.93 -7.83 0.64
N ARG A 129 4.60 -7.23 1.63
CA ARG A 129 4.90 -5.79 1.65
C ARG A 129 5.87 -5.39 0.54
N VAL A 130 6.87 -6.22 0.24
CA VAL A 130 7.77 -6.01 -0.91
C VAL A 130 6.99 -6.09 -2.21
N LEU A 131 6.05 -7.03 -2.33
CA LEU A 131 5.19 -7.16 -3.50
C LEU A 131 4.34 -5.89 -3.73
N PHE A 132 3.75 -5.33 -2.67
CA PHE A 132 3.00 -4.07 -2.73
C PHE A 132 3.85 -2.84 -3.06
N ASN A 133 5.16 -2.93 -2.87
CA ASN A 133 6.11 -1.86 -3.21
C ASN A 133 6.76 -2.05 -4.59
N SER A 134 6.40 -3.08 -5.32
CA SER A 134 6.90 -3.28 -6.69
C SER A 134 6.30 -2.24 -7.64
N ASN A 135 7.08 -1.84 -8.66
CA ASN A 135 6.59 -0.90 -9.65
C ASN A 135 5.36 -1.44 -10.39
N GLU A 136 5.32 -2.72 -10.65
CA GLU A 136 4.19 -3.40 -11.31
C GLU A 136 2.87 -3.32 -10.50
N PHE A 137 2.97 -3.29 -9.18
CA PHE A 137 1.80 -3.09 -8.31
C PHE A 137 1.41 -1.63 -8.19
N THR A 138 2.39 -0.74 -8.13
CA THR A 138 2.18 0.68 -7.82
C THR A 138 1.75 1.48 -9.04
N PHE A 139 2.26 1.13 -10.21
CA PHE A 139 2.00 1.81 -11.48
C PHE A 139 1.25 0.87 -12.43
N VAL A 140 0.04 1.25 -12.78
CA VAL A 140 -0.80 0.53 -13.76
C VAL A 140 -0.65 1.26 -15.09
N ASP A 141 -0.11 0.57 -16.09
CA ASP A 141 -0.01 1.05 -17.47
C ASP A 141 -1.35 0.95 -18.21
#